data_d10c12276308f5c7bffee8b13eedb7af
#
_entry.id   d10c12276308f5c7bffee8b13eedb7af
#
_cell.length_a   1.000
_cell.length_b   1.000
_cell.length_c   1.000
_cell.angle_alpha   90.00
_cell.angle_beta   90.00
_cell.angle_gamma   90.00
#
_symmetry.space_group_name_H-M   'P 1'
#
loop_
_entity.id
_entity.type
_entity.pdbx_description
1 polymer ?
#
loop_
_entity_poly.entity_id
_entity_poly.type
_entity_poly.pdbx_seq_one_letter_code
_entity_poly.pdbx_strand_id
1 'polypeptide(L)'
;LNIADSRFQELLQLYLQNNLDLKDYEEFFALLASLTEEELQLLIHEHSELQSDTLQLDQFIKGRINHLQSRIQQTISANKEISTTPSVHRITNNRIIWTGMAAACLLFVIGFSIYRGLLDNTSELTEEVVMKKVDLSPGRDAAVMIIDGQEIVLNGEKAGVVLSDSSFSYLDGSDRTLLSANEVELITPRGGQYHIVLTDGTKVWINADSRLTISRDFNINNRLVKLSGEAFFEVKRNENLPFLIESKAQNIRVLGTVFNVNTYADEQYARTTLLSGSLKVNDLLLRPNQQAVLNQQNKVVKTLSVDAAAVAAWKDGVFDLSGLSFEECMRVIGRWYDLEIQYQGQIPQVDLVGKMSRGVKLSTFLDFIYQNTGVKGELLANRKLIIK
;
A
#
# COMPACT_ATOMS: atom_id res chain seq x y z
N LEU A 1 -23.44 -21.66 7.14
CA LEU A 1 -23.29 -21.23 5.74
C LEU A 1 -22.96 -22.46 4.92
N ASN A 2 -23.53 -22.60 3.73
CA ASN A 2 -23.30 -23.74 2.86
C ASN A 2 -22.44 -23.22 1.66
N ILE A 3 -21.46 -24.00 1.22
CA ILE A 3 -20.66 -23.73 -0.01
C ILE A 3 -21.58 -23.40 -1.22
N ALA A 4 -22.84 -23.87 -1.18
CA ALA A 4 -23.87 -23.59 -2.16
C ALA A 4 -24.54 -22.19 -2.03
N ASP A 5 -24.06 -21.30 -1.14
CA ASP A 5 -24.56 -19.93 -1.06
C ASP A 5 -24.19 -19.19 -2.36
N SER A 6 -25.20 -18.70 -3.05
CA SER A 6 -25.04 -18.05 -4.36
C SER A 6 -24.12 -16.82 -4.27
N ARG A 7 -24.13 -16.11 -3.15
CA ARG A 7 -23.28 -14.92 -2.94
C ARG A 7 -21.83 -15.32 -2.73
N PHE A 8 -21.56 -16.39 -1.99
CA PHE A 8 -20.19 -16.91 -1.81
C PHE A 8 -19.60 -17.38 -3.16
N GLN A 9 -20.38 -18.09 -3.97
CA GLN A 9 -19.95 -18.54 -5.30
C GLN A 9 -19.66 -17.38 -6.24
N GLU A 10 -20.50 -16.35 -6.24
CA GLU A 10 -20.26 -15.11 -7.00
C GLU A 10 -18.95 -14.44 -6.58
N LEU A 11 -18.74 -14.24 -5.29
CA LEU A 11 -17.52 -13.64 -4.74
C LEU A 11 -16.26 -14.48 -5.04
N LEU A 12 -16.38 -15.81 -4.99
CA LEU A 12 -15.30 -16.72 -5.35
C LEU A 12 -14.92 -16.58 -6.83
N GLN A 13 -15.91 -16.50 -7.73
CA GLN A 13 -15.67 -16.29 -9.15
C GLN A 13 -15.00 -14.94 -9.42
N LEU A 14 -15.50 -13.85 -8.79
CA LEU A 14 -14.89 -12.53 -8.89
C LEU A 14 -13.47 -12.53 -8.33
N TYR A 15 -13.21 -13.23 -7.23
CA TYR A 15 -11.87 -13.39 -6.65
C TYR A 15 -10.92 -14.11 -7.61
N LEU A 16 -11.36 -15.22 -8.22
CA LEU A 16 -10.55 -15.98 -9.18
C LEU A 16 -10.25 -15.18 -10.45
N GLN A 17 -11.21 -14.34 -10.89
CA GLN A 17 -11.04 -13.45 -12.05
C GLN A 17 -10.29 -12.15 -11.74
N ASN A 18 -9.86 -11.93 -10.49
CA ASN A 18 -9.23 -10.69 -10.01
C ASN A 18 -10.11 -9.43 -10.20
N ASN A 19 -11.40 -9.59 -10.07
CA ASN A 19 -12.40 -8.55 -10.30
C ASN A 19 -13.23 -8.23 -9.03
N LEU A 20 -12.69 -8.59 -7.84
CA LEU A 20 -13.32 -8.33 -6.55
C LEU A 20 -13.05 -6.88 -6.13
N ASP A 21 -14.08 -6.12 -5.80
CA ASP A 21 -13.91 -4.79 -5.24
C ASP A 21 -13.55 -4.85 -3.74
N LEU A 22 -13.21 -3.69 -3.15
CA LEU A 22 -12.70 -3.62 -1.77
C LEU A 22 -13.76 -4.06 -0.74
N LYS A 23 -15.04 -3.77 -0.99
CA LYS A 23 -16.15 -4.12 -0.08
C LYS A 23 -16.46 -5.61 -0.17
N ASP A 24 -16.48 -6.14 -1.37
CA ASP A 24 -16.69 -7.55 -1.66
C ASP A 24 -15.51 -8.40 -1.17
N TYR A 25 -14.29 -7.84 -1.12
CA TYR A 25 -13.11 -8.51 -0.58
C TYR A 25 -13.25 -8.82 0.91
N GLU A 26 -13.70 -7.85 1.73
CA GLU A 26 -13.94 -8.06 3.16
C GLU A 26 -15.05 -9.09 3.40
N GLU A 27 -16.15 -9.00 2.62
CA GLU A 27 -17.26 -9.94 2.68
C GLU A 27 -16.83 -11.37 2.31
N PHE A 28 -16.07 -11.52 1.22
CA PHE A 28 -15.55 -12.81 0.78
C PHE A 28 -14.70 -13.52 1.83
N PHE A 29 -13.74 -12.81 2.44
CA PHE A 29 -12.87 -13.40 3.45
C PHE A 29 -13.57 -13.65 4.80
N ALA A 30 -14.59 -12.86 5.14
CA ALA A 30 -15.44 -13.12 6.30
C ALA A 30 -16.27 -14.39 6.11
N LEU A 31 -16.86 -14.59 4.93
CA LEU A 31 -17.59 -15.80 4.56
C LEU A 31 -16.66 -17.03 4.52
N LEU A 32 -15.48 -16.90 3.90
CA LEU A 32 -14.48 -17.98 3.87
C LEU A 32 -14.03 -18.42 5.28
N ALA A 33 -13.85 -17.47 6.20
CA ALA A 33 -13.48 -17.76 7.60
C ALA A 33 -14.60 -18.43 8.40
N SER A 34 -15.87 -18.35 7.94
CA SER A 34 -17.03 -18.96 8.58
C SER A 34 -17.30 -20.41 8.12
N LEU A 35 -16.61 -20.90 7.08
CA LEU A 35 -16.74 -22.28 6.59
C LEU A 35 -16.11 -23.28 7.54
N THR A 36 -16.70 -24.46 7.62
CA THR A 36 -16.16 -25.60 8.38
C THR A 36 -14.94 -26.21 7.66
N GLU A 37 -14.14 -27.00 8.38
CA GLU A 37 -12.99 -27.70 7.82
C GLU A 37 -13.39 -28.64 6.67
N GLU A 38 -14.53 -29.32 6.80
CA GLU A 38 -15.06 -30.23 5.77
C GLU A 38 -15.47 -29.46 4.50
N GLU A 39 -16.14 -28.32 4.67
CA GLU A 39 -16.54 -27.44 3.55
C GLU A 39 -15.32 -26.82 2.83
N LEU A 40 -14.28 -26.46 3.57
CA LEU A 40 -13.03 -25.96 3.00
C LEU A 40 -12.29 -27.03 2.19
N GLN A 41 -12.27 -28.27 2.68
CA GLN A 41 -11.68 -29.41 1.95
C GLN A 41 -12.43 -29.72 0.66
N LEU A 42 -13.77 -29.68 0.67
CA LEU A 42 -14.60 -29.85 -0.52
C LEU A 42 -14.33 -28.76 -1.55
N LEU A 43 -14.23 -27.49 -1.13
CA LEU A 43 -13.91 -26.39 -2.01
C LEU A 43 -12.57 -26.55 -2.72
N ILE A 44 -11.54 -27.01 -1.98
CA ILE A 44 -10.23 -27.29 -2.54
C ILE A 44 -10.30 -28.43 -3.56
N HIS A 45 -11.03 -29.50 -3.25
CA HIS A 45 -11.14 -30.66 -4.11
C HIS A 45 -11.87 -30.32 -5.42
N GLU A 46 -13.00 -29.65 -5.33
CA GLU A 46 -13.80 -29.23 -6.49
C GLU A 46 -13.02 -28.32 -7.46
N HIS A 47 -12.21 -27.39 -6.91
CA HIS A 47 -11.40 -26.49 -7.74
C HIS A 47 -10.06 -27.08 -8.17
N SER A 48 -9.56 -28.14 -7.53
CA SER A 48 -8.36 -28.86 -7.97
C SER A 48 -8.63 -29.78 -9.15
N GLU A 49 -9.84 -30.34 -9.28
CA GLU A 49 -10.24 -31.18 -10.44
C GLU A 49 -10.47 -30.36 -11.72
N LEU A 50 -10.87 -29.09 -11.61
CA LEU A 50 -10.96 -28.17 -12.75
C LEU A 50 -9.61 -27.87 -13.43
N GLN A 51 -8.48 -28.28 -12.82
CA GLN A 51 -7.15 -28.14 -13.41
C GLN A 51 -6.81 -29.14 -14.51
N SER A 52 -7.58 -30.21 -14.69
CA SER A 52 -7.23 -31.29 -15.60
C SER A 52 -7.72 -31.11 -17.05
N ASP A 53 -8.68 -30.22 -17.34
CA ASP A 53 -9.38 -30.21 -18.61
C ASP A 53 -9.29 -28.94 -19.48
N THR A 54 -8.57 -27.88 -19.08
CA THR A 54 -8.42 -26.70 -19.96
C THR A 54 -6.97 -26.20 -20.01
N LEU A 55 -6.41 -26.32 -21.19
CA LEU A 55 -5.12 -25.75 -21.62
C LEU A 55 -5.02 -24.28 -21.24
N GLN A 56 -3.96 -23.94 -20.52
CA GLN A 56 -3.55 -22.59 -20.11
C GLN A 56 -4.45 -21.90 -19.08
N LEU A 57 -4.58 -22.50 -17.92
CA LEU A 57 -4.90 -21.70 -16.73
C LEU A 57 -3.69 -20.79 -16.45
N ASP A 58 -3.90 -19.49 -16.56
CA ASP A 58 -2.88 -18.47 -16.34
C ASP A 58 -2.10 -18.76 -15.03
N GLN A 59 -0.77 -18.64 -15.04
CA GLN A 59 0.09 -18.83 -13.86
C GLN A 59 -0.43 -18.02 -12.65
N PHE A 60 -1.10 -16.91 -12.92
CA PHE A 60 -1.74 -16.03 -11.95
C PHE A 60 -2.88 -16.72 -11.19
N ILE A 61 -3.79 -17.44 -11.87
CA ILE A 61 -4.91 -18.17 -11.23
C ILE A 61 -4.36 -19.32 -10.38
N LYS A 62 -3.31 -20.02 -10.87
CA LYS A 62 -2.61 -21.05 -10.09
C LYS A 62 -1.98 -20.50 -8.82
N GLY A 63 -1.35 -19.34 -8.89
CA GLY A 63 -0.80 -18.66 -7.72
C GLY A 63 -1.87 -18.32 -6.68
N ARG A 64 -3.05 -17.90 -7.10
CA ARG A 64 -4.18 -17.57 -6.21
C ARG A 64 -4.80 -18.81 -5.55
N ILE A 65 -4.93 -19.90 -6.27
CA ILE A 65 -5.41 -21.19 -5.71
C ILE A 65 -4.43 -21.68 -4.65
N ASN A 66 -3.13 -21.66 -4.93
CA ASN A 66 -2.10 -22.06 -3.96
C ASN A 66 -2.09 -21.14 -2.71
N HIS A 67 -2.34 -19.85 -2.88
CA HIS A 67 -2.47 -18.91 -1.76
C HIS A 67 -3.70 -19.22 -0.89
N LEU A 68 -4.83 -19.53 -1.50
CA LEU A 68 -6.05 -19.98 -0.81
C LEU A 68 -5.78 -21.26 -0.02
N GLN A 69 -5.15 -22.24 -0.63
CA GLN A 69 -4.80 -23.52 0.01
C GLN A 69 -3.88 -23.31 1.23
N SER A 70 -2.88 -22.44 1.13
CA SER A 70 -1.96 -22.15 2.25
C SER A 70 -2.68 -21.46 3.42
N ARG A 71 -3.60 -20.55 3.16
CA ARG A 71 -4.41 -19.86 4.19
C ARG A 71 -5.37 -20.82 4.88
N ILE A 72 -6.02 -21.71 4.13
CA ILE A 72 -6.90 -22.74 4.66
C ILE A 72 -6.12 -23.69 5.57
N GLN A 73 -4.95 -24.17 5.15
CA GLN A 73 -4.10 -25.07 5.98
C GLN A 73 -3.61 -24.37 7.25
N GLN A 74 -3.32 -23.06 7.23
CA GLN A 74 -2.95 -22.31 8.44
C GLN A 74 -4.12 -22.22 9.44
N THR A 75 -5.35 -22.00 8.94
CA THR A 75 -6.56 -21.95 9.80
C THR A 75 -6.86 -23.31 10.43
N ILE A 76 -6.67 -24.39 9.69
CA ILE A 76 -6.82 -25.78 10.17
C ILE A 76 -5.76 -26.11 11.24
N SER A 77 -4.52 -25.69 11.06
CA SER A 77 -3.42 -25.91 12.01
C SER A 77 -3.61 -25.16 13.32
N ALA A 78 -4.12 -23.93 13.26
CA ALA A 78 -4.40 -23.08 14.43
C ALA A 78 -5.52 -23.65 15.31
N ASN A 79 -6.52 -24.32 14.72
CA ASN A 79 -7.62 -24.97 15.46
C ASN A 79 -7.23 -26.33 16.07
N LYS A 80 -6.12 -26.94 15.68
CA LYS A 80 -5.72 -28.27 16.15
C LYS A 80 -4.97 -28.27 17.48
N GLU A 81 -4.52 -27.12 17.98
CA GLU A 81 -3.77 -27.01 19.25
C GLU A 81 -4.65 -26.88 20.53
N ILE A 82 -5.97 -26.91 20.43
CA ILE A 82 -6.88 -26.66 21.59
C ILE A 82 -7.56 -27.94 22.12
N SER A 83 -7.17 -29.13 21.75
CA SER A 83 -7.79 -30.35 22.29
C SER A 83 -6.80 -31.39 22.81
N THR A 84 -6.26 -31.13 24.02
CA THR A 84 -5.70 -32.19 24.85
C THR A 84 -6.29 -32.13 26.26
N THR A 85 -7.24 -33.03 26.53
CA THR A 85 -7.79 -33.27 27.87
C THR A 85 -6.82 -34.18 28.67
N PRO A 86 -6.54 -33.88 29.94
CA PRO A 86 -5.72 -34.76 30.78
C PRO A 86 -6.54 -35.93 31.33
N SER A 87 -6.00 -37.16 31.21
CA SER A 87 -6.55 -38.36 31.77
C SER A 87 -6.30 -38.45 33.27
N VAL A 88 -7.39 -38.72 34.03
CA VAL A 88 -7.34 -38.90 35.47
C VAL A 88 -7.01 -40.36 35.81
N HIS A 89 -5.90 -40.59 36.53
CA HIS A 89 -5.57 -41.88 37.13
C HIS A 89 -6.11 -41.96 38.55
N ARG A 90 -6.91 -43.02 38.83
CA ARG A 90 -7.38 -43.44 40.16
C ARG A 90 -6.27 -44.11 40.95
N ILE A 91 -6.00 -43.66 42.17
CA ILE A 91 -5.13 -44.33 43.13
C ILE A 91 -5.96 -44.81 44.32
N THR A 92 -5.81 -46.09 44.61
CA THR A 92 -6.47 -46.81 45.69
C THR A 92 -5.83 -46.59 47.06
N ASN A 93 -6.67 -46.60 48.11
CA ASN A 93 -6.37 -46.43 49.52
C ASN A 93 -5.33 -47.36 50.09
N ASN A 94 -4.38 -46.83 50.90
CA ASN A 94 -3.87 -47.50 52.10
C ASN A 94 -3.78 -46.51 53.26
N ARG A 95 -4.63 -46.69 54.25
CA ARG A 95 -4.69 -45.90 55.47
C ARG A 95 -3.68 -46.43 56.50
N ILE A 96 -3.21 -45.53 57.36
CA ILE A 96 -2.54 -45.75 58.62
C ILE A 96 -1.00 -45.90 58.51
N ILE A 97 -0.28 -44.81 58.34
CA ILE A 97 1.07 -44.53 58.94
C ILE A 97 1.44 -43.05 58.81
N TRP A 98 0.55 -42.20 58.26
CA TRP A 98 0.98 -40.85 57.78
C TRP A 98 0.49 -39.66 58.61
N THR A 99 -0.06 -39.86 59.80
CA THR A 99 -0.61 -38.75 60.63
C THR A 99 0.48 -37.87 61.30
N GLY A 100 1.71 -38.39 61.46
CA GLY A 100 2.82 -37.62 62.05
C GLY A 100 3.66 -36.82 61.03
N MET A 101 3.76 -37.31 59.78
CA MET A 101 4.49 -36.60 58.73
C MET A 101 3.68 -35.51 58.04
N ALA A 102 2.34 -35.60 58.07
CA ALA A 102 1.47 -34.64 57.44
C ALA A 102 1.52 -33.25 58.13
N ALA A 103 1.68 -33.23 59.48
CA ALA A 103 1.81 -31.95 60.22
C ALA A 103 3.12 -31.25 59.97
N ALA A 104 4.22 -31.98 59.84
CA ALA A 104 5.54 -31.39 59.48
C ALA A 104 5.61 -30.86 58.05
N CYS A 105 5.00 -31.63 57.11
CA CYS A 105 4.90 -31.18 55.71
C CYS A 105 3.98 -29.95 55.54
N LEU A 106 2.87 -29.86 56.31
CA LEU A 106 1.97 -28.69 56.30
C LEU A 106 2.67 -27.41 56.83
N LEU A 107 3.45 -27.54 57.90
CA LEU A 107 4.22 -26.41 58.42
C LEU A 107 5.36 -26.01 57.46
N PHE A 108 5.97 -26.99 56.76
CA PHE A 108 6.99 -26.69 55.73
C PHE A 108 6.41 -26.05 54.53
N VAL A 109 5.23 -26.50 54.03
CA VAL A 109 4.51 -25.87 52.92
C VAL A 109 4.02 -24.46 53.26
N ILE A 110 3.51 -24.26 54.48
CA ILE A 110 3.10 -22.92 54.94
C ILE A 110 4.33 -22.00 55.09
N GLY A 111 5.40 -22.48 55.72
CA GLY A 111 6.66 -21.72 55.85
C GLY A 111 7.33 -21.41 54.52
N PHE A 112 7.29 -22.37 53.59
CA PHE A 112 7.82 -22.20 52.21
C PHE A 112 6.92 -21.25 51.40
N SER A 113 5.59 -21.32 51.55
CA SER A 113 4.66 -20.38 50.93
C SER A 113 4.84 -18.94 51.43
N ILE A 114 5.02 -18.79 52.77
CA ILE A 114 5.31 -17.46 53.37
C ILE A 114 6.70 -16.97 52.95
N TYR A 115 7.70 -17.85 52.89
CA TYR A 115 9.06 -17.53 52.44
C TYR A 115 9.07 -17.15 50.94
N ARG A 116 8.34 -17.88 50.10
CA ARG A 116 8.12 -17.50 48.69
C ARG A 116 7.36 -16.17 48.59
N GLY A 117 6.28 -15.98 49.32
CA GLY A 117 5.53 -14.73 49.32
C GLY A 117 6.32 -13.51 49.83
N LEU A 118 7.33 -13.73 50.69
CA LEU A 118 8.29 -12.67 51.10
C LEU A 118 9.39 -12.43 50.06
N LEU A 119 9.77 -13.43 49.27
CA LEU A 119 10.72 -13.30 48.16
C LEU A 119 10.05 -12.78 46.86
N ASP A 120 8.78 -13.12 46.63
CA ASP A 120 8.03 -12.60 45.47
C ASP A 120 7.55 -11.14 45.67
N ASN A 121 7.72 -10.55 46.88
CA ASN A 121 7.49 -9.13 47.11
C ASN A 121 8.65 -8.22 46.65
N THR A 122 9.72 -8.77 46.12
CA THR A 122 10.59 -8.06 45.19
C THR A 122 10.18 -8.38 43.75
N SER A 123 8.90 -8.30 43.48
CA SER A 123 8.44 -8.08 42.13
C SER A 123 9.06 -6.73 41.74
N GLU A 124 10.22 -6.76 41.05
CA GLU A 124 10.45 -5.77 40.03
C GLU A 124 9.11 -5.59 39.32
N LEU A 125 8.55 -4.42 39.46
CA LEU A 125 7.63 -3.89 38.48
C LEU A 125 8.42 -3.86 37.17
N THR A 126 8.60 -5.02 36.56
CA THR A 126 8.66 -5.10 35.14
C THR A 126 7.30 -4.56 34.72
N GLU A 127 7.19 -3.23 34.61
CA GLU A 127 6.30 -2.67 33.62
C GLU A 127 6.60 -3.49 32.35
N GLU A 128 5.82 -4.51 32.10
CA GLU A 128 5.50 -4.87 30.73
C GLU A 128 4.93 -3.58 30.17
N VAL A 129 5.82 -2.71 29.72
CA VAL A 129 5.51 -1.73 28.70
C VAL A 129 5.04 -2.62 27.57
N VAL A 130 3.73 -2.88 27.54
CA VAL A 130 3.02 -3.28 26.33
C VAL A 130 3.35 -2.15 25.39
N MET A 131 4.48 -2.27 24.70
CA MET A 131 4.84 -1.41 23.61
C MET A 131 3.71 -1.64 22.63
N LYS A 132 2.67 -0.78 22.75
CA LYS A 132 1.60 -0.68 21.79
C LYS A 132 2.32 -0.53 20.47
N LYS A 133 2.37 -1.61 19.69
CA LYS A 133 3.09 -1.66 18.42
C LYS A 133 2.58 -0.45 17.65
N VAL A 134 3.35 0.61 17.60
CA VAL A 134 2.96 1.86 16.95
C VAL A 134 2.79 1.51 15.49
N ASP A 135 1.54 1.44 15.05
CA ASP A 135 1.22 1.20 13.65
C ASP A 135 0.99 2.54 12.96
N LEU A 136 1.38 2.66 11.70
CA LEU A 136 1.20 3.87 10.94
C LEU A 136 -0.03 3.76 10.03
N SER A 137 -0.85 4.80 10.11
CA SER A 137 -1.93 5.00 9.16
C SER A 137 -1.38 5.30 7.77
N PRO A 138 -2.11 4.95 6.71
CA PRO A 138 -1.74 5.28 5.34
C PRO A 138 -1.70 6.79 5.14
N GLY A 139 -1.08 7.21 4.04
CA GLY A 139 -1.15 8.57 3.53
C GLY A 139 -2.61 8.97 3.24
N ARG A 140 -2.81 10.26 3.04
CA ARG A 140 -4.13 10.88 2.83
C ARG A 140 -4.06 12.00 1.81
N ASP A 141 -5.20 12.54 1.44
CA ASP A 141 -5.23 13.77 0.66
C ASP A 141 -4.73 14.92 1.52
N ALA A 142 -3.61 15.50 1.12
CA ALA A 142 -2.94 16.60 1.81
C ALA A 142 -2.05 17.36 0.84
N ALA A 143 -2.21 18.69 0.78
CA ALA A 143 -1.36 19.55 0.00
C ALA A 143 -1.29 20.96 0.61
N VAL A 144 -0.24 21.68 0.25
CA VAL A 144 -0.09 23.11 0.49
C VAL A 144 -0.01 23.81 -0.85
N MET A 145 -0.82 24.85 -1.02
CA MET A 145 -0.75 25.72 -2.17
C MET A 145 0.03 26.98 -1.77
N ILE A 146 1.05 27.34 -2.54
CA ILE A 146 1.81 28.58 -2.35
C ILE A 146 1.43 29.54 -3.45
N ILE A 147 1.00 30.74 -3.06
CA ILE A 147 0.53 31.81 -3.94
C ILE A 147 1.24 33.09 -3.53
N ASP A 148 2.07 33.66 -4.41
CA ASP A 148 2.88 34.85 -4.11
C ASP A 148 3.63 34.77 -2.76
N GLY A 149 4.12 33.58 -2.40
CA GLY A 149 4.83 33.30 -1.15
C GLY A 149 3.94 33.06 0.09
N GLN A 150 2.63 33.13 -0.05
CA GLN A 150 1.69 32.77 1.02
C GLN A 150 1.31 31.30 0.93
N GLU A 151 1.44 30.61 2.05
CA GLU A 151 1.07 29.20 2.17
C GLU A 151 -0.40 29.05 2.57
N ILE A 152 -1.14 28.25 1.81
CA ILE A 152 -2.53 27.88 2.07
C ILE A 152 -2.58 26.36 2.21
N VAL A 153 -2.85 25.88 3.43
CA VAL A 153 -3.05 24.44 3.67
C VAL A 153 -4.42 24.05 3.11
N LEU A 154 -4.42 23.12 2.16
CA LEU A 154 -5.65 22.65 1.54
C LEU A 154 -6.33 21.59 2.42
N ASN A 155 -7.67 21.61 2.43
CA ASN A 155 -8.45 20.65 3.20
C ASN A 155 -8.36 19.25 2.55
N GLY A 156 -7.82 18.28 3.28
CA GLY A 156 -7.67 16.89 2.81
C GLY A 156 -8.97 16.09 2.77
N GLU A 157 -10.08 16.59 3.34
CA GLU A 157 -11.41 15.99 3.20
C GLU A 157 -12.10 16.34 1.88
N LYS A 158 -11.55 17.34 1.17
CA LYS A 158 -12.04 17.78 -0.13
C LYS A 158 -11.32 17.04 -1.26
N ALA A 159 -12.06 16.58 -2.25
CA ALA A 159 -11.55 15.73 -3.33
C ALA A 159 -10.52 16.41 -4.25
N GLY A 160 -10.25 17.72 -4.07
CA GLY A 160 -9.29 18.48 -4.85
C GLY A 160 -9.73 19.92 -5.08
N VAL A 161 -8.94 20.67 -5.86
CA VAL A 161 -9.21 22.08 -6.18
C VAL A 161 -9.33 22.31 -7.68
N VAL A 162 -10.08 23.36 -8.04
CA VAL A 162 -10.20 23.88 -9.40
C VAL A 162 -9.57 25.27 -9.44
N LEU A 163 -8.61 25.47 -10.32
CA LEU A 163 -8.07 26.78 -10.63
C LEU A 163 -8.93 27.47 -11.70
N SER A 164 -9.18 28.74 -11.51
CA SER A 164 -9.75 29.65 -12.47
C SER A 164 -8.79 30.83 -12.70
N ASP A 165 -9.02 31.68 -13.70
CA ASP A 165 -8.09 32.76 -14.06
C ASP A 165 -7.79 33.73 -12.90
N SER A 166 -8.71 33.88 -11.95
CA SER A 166 -8.58 34.81 -10.83
C SER A 166 -8.97 34.22 -9.47
N SER A 167 -9.17 32.93 -9.37
CA SER A 167 -9.56 32.29 -8.11
C SER A 167 -9.27 30.78 -8.14
N PHE A 168 -9.25 30.18 -6.96
CA PHE A 168 -9.44 28.72 -6.84
C PHE A 168 -10.65 28.43 -5.95
N SER A 169 -11.23 27.26 -6.11
CA SER A 169 -12.26 26.71 -5.24
C SER A 169 -12.05 25.21 -5.11
N TYR A 170 -12.66 24.58 -4.09
CA TYR A 170 -12.69 23.12 -4.06
C TYR A 170 -13.58 22.56 -5.18
N LEU A 171 -13.39 21.30 -5.54
CA LEU A 171 -14.17 20.62 -6.60
C LEU A 171 -15.67 20.60 -6.31
N ASP A 172 -16.09 20.68 -5.04
CA ASP A 172 -17.49 20.80 -4.62
C ASP A 172 -18.04 22.24 -4.73
N GLY A 173 -17.23 23.19 -5.22
CA GLY A 173 -17.58 24.60 -5.38
C GLY A 173 -17.50 25.43 -4.10
N SER A 174 -17.08 24.83 -2.98
CA SER A 174 -16.92 25.55 -1.70
C SER A 174 -15.63 26.37 -1.64
N ASP A 175 -15.58 27.31 -0.69
CA ASP A 175 -14.39 28.07 -0.26
C ASP A 175 -13.62 28.74 -1.42
N ARG A 176 -14.36 29.53 -2.24
CA ARG A 176 -13.74 30.26 -3.34
C ARG A 176 -12.81 31.36 -2.81
N THR A 177 -11.53 31.25 -3.17
CA THR A 177 -10.50 32.24 -2.83
C THR A 177 -10.02 32.98 -4.09
N LEU A 178 -9.94 34.29 -4.03
CA LEU A 178 -9.44 35.12 -5.14
C LEU A 178 -7.91 35.00 -5.22
N LEU A 179 -7.40 34.92 -6.44
CA LEU A 179 -5.99 34.88 -6.76
C LEU A 179 -5.58 36.20 -7.42
N SER A 180 -4.48 36.77 -6.96
CA SER A 180 -3.77 37.83 -7.66
C SER A 180 -2.39 37.40 -8.13
N ALA A 181 -2.18 36.08 -8.27
CA ALA A 181 -0.90 35.41 -8.31
C ALA A 181 -0.16 35.54 -9.64
N ASN A 182 1.16 35.62 -9.53
CA ASN A 182 2.08 35.48 -10.66
C ASN A 182 2.41 34.00 -10.96
N GLU A 183 2.47 33.18 -9.91
CA GLU A 183 2.80 31.73 -9.99
C GLU A 183 2.05 31.02 -8.88
N VAL A 184 1.60 29.80 -9.15
CA VAL A 184 0.94 28.92 -8.18
C VAL A 184 1.78 27.65 -8.04
N GLU A 185 2.21 27.33 -6.84
CA GLU A 185 2.81 26.06 -6.53
C GLU A 185 1.86 25.20 -5.73
N LEU A 186 1.75 23.90 -6.08
CA LEU A 186 1.05 22.91 -5.31
C LEU A 186 2.07 21.87 -4.83
N ILE A 187 2.16 21.69 -3.51
CA ILE A 187 3.12 20.79 -2.85
C ILE A 187 2.35 19.74 -2.07
N THR A 188 2.62 18.48 -2.36
CA THR A 188 2.18 17.35 -1.55
C THR A 188 3.32 16.91 -0.64
N PRO A 189 3.12 16.83 0.68
CA PRO A 189 4.13 16.32 1.59
C PRO A 189 4.29 14.80 1.43
N ARG A 190 5.29 14.24 2.08
CA ARG A 190 5.35 12.79 2.28
C ARG A 190 4.09 12.35 3.02
N GLY A 191 3.49 11.23 2.61
CA GLY A 191 2.19 10.78 3.10
C GLY A 191 1.00 11.57 2.56
N GLY A 192 1.21 12.49 1.59
CA GLY A 192 0.16 13.28 0.97
C GLY A 192 -0.01 12.95 -0.52
N GLN A 193 -1.20 13.10 -1.02
CA GLN A 193 -1.51 13.19 -2.46
C GLN A 193 -2.58 14.26 -2.65
N TYR A 194 -2.75 14.77 -3.86
CA TYR A 194 -3.81 15.74 -4.11
C TYR A 194 -4.22 15.81 -5.58
N HIS A 195 -5.44 16.31 -5.84
CA HIS A 195 -5.98 16.48 -7.18
C HIS A 195 -6.23 17.95 -7.48
N ILE A 196 -5.84 18.39 -8.67
CA ILE A 196 -6.08 19.75 -9.16
C ILE A 196 -6.61 19.74 -10.59
N VAL A 197 -7.57 20.61 -10.88
CA VAL A 197 -8.02 20.93 -12.23
C VAL A 197 -7.47 22.30 -12.60
N LEU A 198 -6.69 22.36 -13.68
CA LEU A 198 -6.06 23.57 -14.19
C LEU A 198 -7.06 24.45 -14.96
N THR A 199 -6.69 25.70 -15.25
CA THR A 199 -7.57 26.68 -15.93
C THR A 199 -7.96 26.27 -17.35
N ASP A 200 -7.18 25.40 -18.00
CA ASP A 200 -7.50 24.83 -19.32
C ASP A 200 -8.45 23.60 -19.25
N GLY A 201 -8.78 23.14 -18.02
CA GLY A 201 -9.56 21.93 -17.75
C GLY A 201 -8.73 20.64 -17.72
N THR A 202 -7.40 20.73 -17.76
CA THR A 202 -6.51 19.61 -17.53
C THR A 202 -6.60 19.15 -16.07
N LYS A 203 -6.71 17.84 -15.86
CA LYS A 203 -6.72 17.24 -14.51
C LYS A 203 -5.36 16.69 -14.18
N VAL A 204 -4.89 16.95 -12.96
CA VAL A 204 -3.60 16.48 -12.46
C VAL A 204 -3.76 15.88 -11.08
N TRP A 205 -3.34 14.63 -10.91
CA TRP A 205 -3.14 13.99 -9.61
C TRP A 205 -1.66 14.07 -9.26
N ILE A 206 -1.36 14.52 -8.06
CA ILE A 206 0.01 14.74 -7.60
C ILE A 206 0.26 13.75 -6.46
N ASN A 207 1.29 12.91 -6.60
CA ASN A 207 1.63 11.86 -5.63
C ASN A 207 2.43 12.44 -4.45
N ALA A 208 2.73 11.63 -3.45
CA ALA A 208 3.46 12.03 -2.24
C ALA A 208 4.85 12.58 -2.59
N ASP A 209 5.31 13.57 -1.79
CA ASP A 209 6.64 14.20 -1.93
C ASP A 209 6.84 14.84 -3.32
N SER A 210 5.83 15.58 -3.79
CA SER A 210 5.84 16.15 -5.15
C SER A 210 5.48 17.63 -5.15
N ARG A 211 5.93 18.33 -6.20
CA ARG A 211 5.69 19.75 -6.40
C ARG A 211 5.31 20.00 -7.86
N LEU A 212 4.20 20.68 -8.07
CA LEU A 212 3.73 21.17 -9.36
C LEU A 212 3.71 22.70 -9.33
N THR A 213 4.47 23.34 -10.22
CA THR A 213 4.49 24.79 -10.39
C THR A 213 3.76 25.15 -11.67
N ILE A 214 2.80 26.07 -11.61
CA ILE A 214 1.98 26.53 -12.71
C ILE A 214 2.30 28.00 -12.94
N SER A 215 2.76 28.35 -14.14
CA SER A 215 3.15 29.72 -14.45
C SER A 215 1.92 30.65 -14.57
N ARG A 216 2.12 31.95 -14.31
CA ARG A 216 1.09 32.98 -14.48
C ARG A 216 0.47 33.00 -15.87
N ASP A 217 1.31 32.75 -16.89
CA ASP A 217 0.90 32.81 -18.30
C ASP A 217 0.25 31.50 -18.77
N PHE A 218 -0.01 30.57 -17.84
CA PHE A 218 -0.64 29.29 -18.16
C PHE A 218 -2.02 29.53 -18.79
N ASN A 219 -2.25 28.84 -19.91
CA ASN A 219 -3.46 28.96 -20.74
C ASN A 219 -3.71 30.32 -21.39
N ILE A 220 -2.76 31.25 -21.28
CA ILE A 220 -2.78 32.57 -21.98
C ILE A 220 -1.79 32.49 -23.16
N ASN A 221 -0.49 32.40 -22.89
CA ASN A 221 0.58 32.36 -23.89
C ASN A 221 1.17 30.95 -24.06
N ASN A 222 1.06 30.11 -23.05
CA ASN A 222 1.56 28.73 -23.03
C ASN A 222 0.73 27.88 -22.07
N ARG A 223 0.97 26.55 -22.08
CA ARG A 223 0.45 25.62 -21.07
C ARG A 223 1.64 24.92 -20.42
N LEU A 224 2.50 25.73 -19.78
CA LEU A 224 3.70 25.24 -19.13
C LEU A 224 3.48 24.98 -17.65
N VAL A 225 3.87 23.80 -17.19
CA VAL A 225 4.03 23.45 -15.79
C VAL A 225 5.42 22.91 -15.52
N LYS A 226 5.91 23.06 -14.29
CA LYS A 226 7.14 22.41 -13.83
C LYS A 226 6.79 21.34 -12.81
N LEU A 227 7.44 20.18 -12.91
CA LEU A 227 7.20 19.03 -12.05
C LEU A 227 8.50 18.56 -11.38
N SER A 228 8.43 18.39 -10.05
CA SER A 228 9.39 17.62 -9.27
C SER A 228 8.61 16.56 -8.47
N GLY A 229 9.00 15.29 -8.56
CA GLY A 229 8.24 14.18 -7.98
C GLY A 229 7.41 13.43 -9.02
N GLU A 230 6.21 13.01 -8.67
CA GLU A 230 5.35 12.21 -9.54
C GLU A 230 3.96 12.82 -9.68
N ALA A 231 3.47 12.85 -10.93
CA ALA A 231 2.11 13.28 -11.22
C ALA A 231 1.53 12.51 -12.42
N PHE A 232 0.22 12.30 -12.35
CA PHE A 232 -0.60 11.77 -13.43
C PHE A 232 -1.41 12.90 -14.06
N PHE A 233 -1.43 12.93 -15.40
CA PHE A 233 -2.04 13.98 -16.18
C PHE A 233 -3.12 13.44 -17.11
N GLU A 234 -4.30 14.05 -17.08
CA GLU A 234 -5.34 13.97 -18.12
C GLU A 234 -5.41 15.34 -18.82
N VAL A 235 -4.57 15.52 -19.83
CA VAL A 235 -4.44 16.81 -20.51
C VAL A 235 -5.60 17.07 -21.45
N LYS A 236 -6.27 18.20 -21.27
CA LYS A 236 -7.32 18.68 -22.19
C LYS A 236 -6.74 18.95 -23.58
N ARG A 237 -7.35 18.35 -24.62
CA ARG A 237 -6.88 18.50 -25.99
C ARG A 237 -6.96 19.93 -26.47
N ASN A 238 -5.84 20.45 -26.96
CA ASN A 238 -5.72 21.74 -27.63
C ASN A 238 -4.53 21.68 -28.62
N GLU A 239 -4.83 21.70 -29.92
CA GLU A 239 -3.82 21.56 -30.97
C GLU A 239 -3.05 22.89 -31.22
N ASN A 240 -3.69 24.03 -30.88
CA ASN A 240 -3.09 25.35 -31.10
C ASN A 240 -2.14 25.75 -29.97
N LEU A 241 -2.34 25.21 -28.75
CA LEU A 241 -1.52 25.56 -27.60
C LEU A 241 -1.05 24.26 -26.91
N PRO A 242 0.14 23.73 -27.25
CA PRO A 242 0.66 22.51 -26.63
C PRO A 242 0.83 22.61 -25.12
N PHE A 243 0.59 21.52 -24.41
CA PHE A 243 0.88 21.39 -22.99
C PHE A 243 2.34 20.95 -22.81
N LEU A 244 3.07 21.65 -21.96
CA LEU A 244 4.50 21.47 -21.74
C LEU A 244 4.75 21.14 -20.27
N ILE A 245 5.58 20.13 -20.01
CA ILE A 245 6.08 19.85 -18.66
C ILE A 245 7.60 19.96 -18.68
N GLU A 246 8.11 20.80 -17.81
CA GLU A 246 9.54 20.90 -17.53
C GLU A 246 9.85 20.17 -16.22
N SER A 247 10.89 19.36 -16.22
CA SER A 247 11.50 18.81 -15.02
C SER A 247 13.01 18.89 -15.12
N LYS A 248 13.71 18.65 -14.03
CA LYS A 248 15.18 18.61 -14.02
C LYS A 248 15.75 17.60 -15.03
N ALA A 249 15.01 16.53 -15.29
CA ALA A 249 15.46 15.41 -16.09
C ALA A 249 15.01 15.49 -17.55
N GLN A 250 13.78 15.96 -17.82
CA GLN A 250 13.13 15.81 -19.11
C GLN A 250 12.13 16.93 -19.40
N ASN A 251 11.92 17.19 -20.70
CA ASN A 251 10.88 18.08 -21.21
C ASN A 251 9.85 17.24 -21.97
N ILE A 252 8.58 17.44 -21.66
CA ILE A 252 7.48 16.69 -22.22
C ILE A 252 6.55 17.64 -22.95
N ARG A 253 6.11 17.24 -24.16
CA ARG A 253 5.17 18.00 -24.99
C ARG A 253 4.03 17.11 -25.45
N VAL A 254 2.79 17.60 -25.20
CA VAL A 254 1.55 16.91 -25.60
C VAL A 254 0.50 17.87 -26.13
N LEU A 255 -0.48 17.38 -26.88
CA LEU A 255 -1.62 18.16 -27.38
C LEU A 255 -2.91 17.82 -26.64
N GLY A 256 -3.04 16.59 -26.08
CA GLY A 256 -4.20 16.08 -25.39
C GLY A 256 -4.00 14.59 -25.17
N THR A 257 -3.57 14.19 -23.98
CA THR A 257 -2.89 12.92 -23.72
C THR A 257 -3.10 12.55 -22.26
N VAL A 258 -3.17 11.24 -21.98
CA VAL A 258 -3.22 10.69 -20.62
C VAL A 258 -1.92 9.96 -20.34
N PHE A 259 -1.21 10.35 -19.29
CA PHE A 259 0.13 9.83 -18.99
C PHE A 259 0.55 10.05 -17.54
N ASN A 260 1.54 9.26 -17.08
CA ASN A 260 2.18 9.41 -15.77
C ASN A 260 3.62 9.89 -15.95
N VAL A 261 4.08 10.77 -15.08
CA VAL A 261 5.46 11.29 -15.05
C VAL A 261 6.01 11.12 -13.64
N ASN A 262 7.13 10.40 -13.52
CA ASN A 262 7.90 10.24 -12.29
C ASN A 262 9.29 10.84 -12.50
N THR A 263 9.63 11.85 -11.70
CA THR A 263 10.90 12.60 -11.78
C THR A 263 11.52 12.86 -10.41
N TYR A 264 11.31 11.96 -9.45
CA TYR A 264 11.92 12.08 -8.12
C TYR A 264 13.44 12.17 -8.23
N ALA A 265 14.02 13.14 -7.53
CA ALA A 265 15.46 13.40 -7.60
C ALA A 265 16.33 12.33 -6.94
N ASP A 266 15.75 11.58 -6.00
CA ASP A 266 16.35 10.45 -5.28
C ASP A 266 16.26 9.11 -6.04
N GLU A 267 15.62 9.10 -7.23
CA GLU A 267 15.58 7.95 -8.12
C GLU A 267 16.65 8.05 -9.21
N GLN A 268 17.23 6.91 -9.58
CA GLN A 268 18.22 6.83 -10.65
C GLN A 268 17.61 7.18 -12.01
N TYR A 269 16.33 6.87 -12.20
CA TYR A 269 15.63 7.00 -13.47
C TYR A 269 14.41 7.91 -13.34
N ALA A 270 14.29 8.86 -14.27
CA ALA A 270 13.01 9.52 -14.53
C ALA A 270 12.21 8.68 -15.54
N ARG A 271 10.90 8.53 -15.29
CA ARG A 271 10.02 7.69 -16.11
C ARG A 271 8.81 8.49 -16.58
N THR A 272 8.49 8.35 -17.86
CA THR A 272 7.24 8.89 -18.44
C THR A 272 6.51 7.77 -19.15
N THR A 273 5.28 7.49 -18.70
CA THR A 273 4.47 6.38 -19.20
C THR A 273 3.23 6.90 -19.89
N LEU A 274 3.01 6.52 -21.14
CA LEU A 274 1.88 6.94 -21.94
C LEU A 274 0.73 5.93 -21.84
N LEU A 275 -0.45 6.41 -21.40
CA LEU A 275 -1.68 5.61 -21.35
C LEU A 275 -2.51 5.77 -22.64
N SER A 276 -2.77 7.00 -23.05
CA SER A 276 -3.51 7.25 -24.29
C SER A 276 -3.08 8.53 -24.99
N GLY A 277 -3.26 8.58 -26.32
CA GLY A 277 -2.84 9.70 -27.14
C GLY A 277 -1.42 9.55 -27.72
N SER A 278 -0.67 10.64 -27.75
CA SER A 278 0.71 10.71 -28.23
C SER A 278 1.50 11.71 -27.39
N LEU A 279 2.73 11.38 -27.07
CA LEU A 279 3.56 12.15 -26.17
C LEU A 279 5.01 12.18 -26.68
N LYS A 280 5.63 13.36 -26.66
CA LYS A 280 7.06 13.54 -26.97
C LYS A 280 7.81 13.85 -25.67
N VAL A 281 8.80 12.99 -25.33
CA VAL A 281 9.75 13.21 -24.23
C VAL A 281 11.08 13.57 -24.83
N ASN A 282 11.57 14.79 -24.64
CA ASN A 282 12.70 15.32 -25.38
C ASN A 282 12.48 15.10 -26.90
N ASP A 283 13.26 14.23 -27.54
CA ASP A 283 13.10 13.89 -28.96
C ASP A 283 12.42 12.53 -29.21
N LEU A 284 12.10 11.79 -28.15
CA LEU A 284 11.50 10.47 -28.23
C LEU A 284 9.96 10.56 -28.27
N LEU A 285 9.34 9.95 -29.29
CA LEU A 285 7.88 9.83 -29.40
C LEU A 285 7.43 8.50 -28.78
N LEU A 286 6.47 8.57 -27.82
CA LEU A 286 5.87 7.41 -27.20
C LEU A 286 4.51 7.09 -27.83
N ARG A 287 4.18 5.79 -27.82
CA ARG A 287 2.87 5.20 -28.12
C ARG A 287 2.23 4.68 -26.82
N PRO A 288 0.91 4.46 -26.77
CA PRO A 288 0.26 3.87 -25.61
C PRO A 288 0.94 2.56 -25.14
N ASN A 289 1.01 2.37 -23.82
CA ASN A 289 1.73 1.30 -23.14
C ASN A 289 3.26 1.33 -23.35
N GLN A 290 3.81 2.47 -23.73
CA GLN A 290 5.25 2.68 -23.73
C GLN A 290 5.65 3.62 -22.59
N GLN A 291 6.84 3.33 -22.03
CA GLN A 291 7.49 4.13 -21.00
C GLN A 291 8.88 4.56 -21.49
N ALA A 292 9.13 5.87 -21.46
CA ALA A 292 10.49 6.40 -21.56
C ALA A 292 11.16 6.31 -20.19
N VAL A 293 12.34 5.72 -20.14
CA VAL A 293 13.18 5.61 -18.95
C VAL A 293 14.46 6.39 -19.21
N LEU A 294 14.60 7.52 -18.55
CA LEU A 294 15.76 8.41 -18.66
C LEU A 294 16.66 8.23 -17.44
N ASN A 295 17.88 7.76 -17.65
CA ASN A 295 18.89 7.77 -16.60
C ASN A 295 19.28 9.22 -16.28
N GLN A 296 19.09 9.65 -15.04
CA GLN A 296 19.28 11.05 -14.63
C GLN A 296 20.73 11.49 -14.62
N GLN A 297 21.69 10.54 -14.52
CA GLN A 297 23.13 10.83 -14.50
C GLN A 297 23.71 10.98 -15.92
N ASN A 298 23.51 9.99 -16.78
CA ASN A 298 24.13 9.95 -18.11
C ASN A 298 23.20 10.36 -19.27
N LYS A 299 21.95 10.72 -18.96
CA LYS A 299 20.91 11.17 -19.90
C LYS A 299 20.55 10.17 -21.01
N VAL A 300 20.91 8.91 -20.86
CA VAL A 300 20.51 7.84 -21.80
C VAL A 300 19.02 7.55 -21.62
N VAL A 301 18.28 7.59 -22.72
CA VAL A 301 16.83 7.29 -22.76
C VAL A 301 16.62 5.91 -23.38
N LYS A 302 15.78 5.10 -22.72
CA LYS A 302 15.31 3.81 -23.25
C LYS A 302 13.79 3.82 -23.32
N THR A 303 13.22 3.08 -24.26
CA THR A 303 11.78 2.83 -24.33
C THR A 303 11.52 1.40 -23.92
N LEU A 304 10.55 1.22 -23.01
CA LEU A 304 10.07 -0.07 -22.54
C LEU A 304 8.57 -0.21 -22.86
N SER A 305 8.12 -1.42 -23.12
CA SER A 305 6.68 -1.76 -23.09
C SER A 305 6.28 -2.11 -21.67
N VAL A 306 5.24 -1.48 -21.17
CA VAL A 306 4.76 -1.64 -19.77
C VAL A 306 3.25 -1.73 -19.74
N ASP A 307 2.70 -2.27 -18.64
CA ASP A 307 1.30 -2.06 -18.30
C ASP A 307 1.13 -0.62 -17.76
N ALA A 308 0.67 0.28 -18.62
CA ALA A 308 0.52 1.68 -18.25
C ALA A 308 -0.57 1.90 -17.19
N ALA A 309 -1.58 1.02 -17.13
CA ALA A 309 -2.62 1.07 -16.09
C ALA A 309 -2.04 0.70 -14.72
N ALA A 310 -1.15 -0.29 -14.65
CA ALA A 310 -0.43 -0.65 -13.42
C ALA A 310 0.41 0.52 -12.89
N VAL A 311 1.14 1.22 -13.77
CA VAL A 311 1.94 2.39 -13.40
C VAL A 311 1.08 3.53 -12.84
N ALA A 312 -0.14 3.71 -13.34
CA ALA A 312 -1.05 4.77 -12.93
C ALA A 312 -2.01 4.38 -11.78
N ALA A 313 -1.97 3.14 -11.31
CA ALA A 313 -2.91 2.59 -10.31
C ALA A 313 -2.91 3.37 -8.97
N TRP A 314 -1.80 4.04 -8.66
CA TRP A 314 -1.65 4.81 -7.43
C TRP A 314 -2.70 5.92 -7.28
N LYS A 315 -3.11 6.59 -8.37
CA LYS A 315 -4.13 7.64 -8.35
C LYS A 315 -5.53 7.11 -7.96
N ASP A 316 -5.75 5.81 -8.17
CA ASP A 316 -6.99 5.10 -7.85
C ASP A 316 -6.89 4.38 -6.48
N GLY A 317 -5.89 4.73 -5.66
CA GLY A 317 -5.71 4.20 -4.32
C GLY A 317 -5.14 2.77 -4.28
N VAL A 318 -4.41 2.34 -5.31
CA VAL A 318 -3.83 0.99 -5.40
C VAL A 318 -2.31 1.07 -5.51
N PHE A 319 -1.61 0.27 -4.70
CA PHE A 319 -0.24 -0.12 -4.98
C PHE A 319 -0.24 -1.26 -5.97
N ASP A 320 0.29 -1.06 -7.17
CA ASP A 320 0.66 -2.14 -8.06
C ASP A 320 2.19 -2.27 -8.00
N LEU A 321 2.65 -3.36 -7.41
CA LEU A 321 4.08 -3.60 -7.16
C LEU A 321 4.75 -4.36 -8.31
N SER A 322 3.98 -4.71 -9.35
CA SER A 322 4.47 -5.51 -10.47
C SER A 322 5.52 -4.75 -11.27
N GLY A 323 6.66 -5.37 -11.50
CA GLY A 323 7.74 -4.80 -12.31
C GLY A 323 8.62 -3.77 -11.59
N LEU A 324 8.41 -3.55 -10.28
CA LEU A 324 9.29 -2.77 -9.44
C LEU A 324 10.31 -3.68 -8.75
N SER A 325 11.54 -3.24 -8.63
CA SER A 325 12.50 -3.85 -7.72
C SER A 325 12.09 -3.65 -6.27
N PHE A 326 12.56 -4.50 -5.36
CA PHE A 326 12.28 -4.36 -3.92
C PHE A 326 12.62 -2.95 -3.41
N GLU A 327 13.76 -2.41 -3.82
CA GLU A 327 14.19 -1.07 -3.43
C GLU A 327 13.25 0.02 -3.95
N GLU A 328 12.75 -0.09 -5.19
CA GLU A 328 11.75 0.84 -5.75
C GLU A 328 10.43 0.77 -4.98
N CYS A 329 9.97 -0.45 -4.66
CA CYS A 329 8.79 -0.64 -3.79
C CYS A 329 8.97 0.06 -2.45
N MET A 330 10.13 -0.12 -1.79
CA MET A 330 10.39 0.51 -0.49
C MET A 330 10.44 2.04 -0.60
N ARG A 331 10.93 2.62 -1.69
CA ARG A 331 10.85 4.08 -1.91
C ARG A 331 9.41 4.58 -2.04
N VAL A 332 8.57 3.87 -2.80
CA VAL A 332 7.13 4.18 -2.92
C VAL A 332 6.45 4.15 -1.55
N ILE A 333 6.68 3.09 -0.78
CA ILE A 333 6.14 2.92 0.57
C ILE A 333 6.69 3.96 1.54
N GLY A 334 8.00 4.23 1.46
CA GLY A 334 8.63 5.28 2.25
C GLY A 334 7.98 6.65 2.05
N ARG A 335 7.66 7.02 0.81
CA ARG A 335 6.95 8.28 0.52
C ARG A 335 5.51 8.26 1.03
N TRP A 336 4.78 7.16 0.85
CA TRP A 336 3.37 7.08 1.21
C TRP A 336 3.11 7.03 2.72
N TYR A 337 3.94 6.30 3.47
CA TYR A 337 3.82 6.24 4.93
C TYR A 337 4.72 7.26 5.65
N ASP A 338 5.42 8.11 4.90
CA ASP A 338 6.41 9.07 5.42
C ASP A 338 7.46 8.36 6.31
N LEU A 339 8.20 7.41 5.73
CA LEU A 339 9.20 6.59 6.40
C LEU A 339 10.61 6.85 5.84
N GLU A 340 11.59 6.88 6.71
CA GLU A 340 12.98 6.68 6.35
C GLU A 340 13.28 5.17 6.29
N ILE A 341 13.65 4.67 5.09
CA ILE A 341 13.97 3.26 4.90
C ILE A 341 15.47 3.03 5.11
N GLN A 342 15.81 2.08 5.98
CA GLN A 342 17.19 1.64 6.18
C GLN A 342 17.31 0.13 5.98
N TYR A 343 18.37 -0.31 5.32
CA TYR A 343 18.66 -1.72 5.10
C TYR A 343 19.75 -2.20 6.05
N GLN A 344 19.47 -3.29 6.76
CA GLN A 344 20.46 -3.97 7.58
C GLN A 344 21.09 -5.10 6.76
N GLY A 345 22.17 -4.81 6.06
CA GLY A 345 22.82 -5.74 5.13
C GLY A 345 22.58 -5.38 3.67
N GLN A 346 22.56 -6.40 2.81
CA GLN A 346 22.31 -6.21 1.37
C GLN A 346 20.82 -5.99 1.10
N ILE A 347 20.51 -5.15 0.11
CA ILE A 347 19.13 -4.95 -0.35
C ILE A 347 18.61 -6.27 -0.91
N PRO A 348 17.45 -6.76 -0.43
CA PRO A 348 16.87 -8.00 -0.93
C PRO A 348 16.64 -7.95 -2.44
N GLN A 349 17.09 -8.97 -3.16
CA GLN A 349 16.88 -9.12 -4.60
C GLN A 349 15.69 -10.06 -4.81
N VAL A 350 14.49 -9.57 -4.51
CA VAL A 350 13.23 -10.31 -4.61
C VAL A 350 12.24 -9.52 -5.44
N ASP A 351 11.47 -10.22 -6.26
CA ASP A 351 10.39 -9.63 -7.04
C ASP A 351 9.12 -9.61 -6.19
N LEU A 352 8.54 -8.43 -6.05
CA LEU A 352 7.23 -8.23 -5.45
C LEU A 352 6.18 -8.17 -6.55
N VAL A 353 5.22 -9.06 -6.50
CA VAL A 353 4.12 -9.11 -7.47
C VAL A 353 2.81 -9.06 -6.71
N GLY A 354 1.92 -8.16 -7.12
CA GLY A 354 0.58 -8.06 -6.56
C GLY A 354 0.08 -6.63 -6.46
N LYS A 355 -1.21 -6.54 -6.16
CA LYS A 355 -1.91 -5.28 -5.95
C LYS A 355 -2.40 -5.21 -4.52
N MET A 356 -2.33 -4.03 -3.92
CA MET A 356 -2.80 -3.78 -2.56
C MET A 356 -3.42 -2.39 -2.47
N SER A 357 -4.46 -2.24 -1.65
CA SER A 357 -5.02 -0.92 -1.35
C SER A 357 -3.99 -0.03 -0.67
N ARG A 358 -3.89 1.22 -1.10
CA ARG A 358 -3.10 2.26 -0.41
C ARG A 358 -3.69 2.66 0.93
N GLY A 359 -4.95 2.31 1.20
CA GLY A 359 -5.64 2.60 2.46
C GLY A 359 -5.31 1.65 3.62
N VAL A 360 -4.47 0.62 3.42
CA VAL A 360 -4.09 -0.29 4.51
C VAL A 360 -3.09 0.34 5.47
N LYS A 361 -3.03 -0.16 6.70
CA LYS A 361 -2.00 0.22 7.67
C LYS A 361 -0.64 -0.35 7.29
N LEU A 362 0.43 0.27 7.75
CA LEU A 362 1.80 -0.18 7.47
C LEU A 362 2.04 -1.62 7.91
N SER A 363 1.51 -2.04 9.07
CA SER A 363 1.64 -3.42 9.55
C SER A 363 1.11 -4.44 8.54
N THR A 364 -0.06 -4.18 7.95
CA THR A 364 -0.64 -5.05 6.91
C THR A 364 0.26 -5.15 5.67
N PHE A 365 0.88 -4.04 5.27
CA PHE A 365 1.84 -4.05 4.17
C PHE A 365 3.10 -4.85 4.52
N LEU A 366 3.66 -4.67 5.73
CA LEU A 366 4.84 -5.40 6.18
C LEU A 366 4.57 -6.90 6.33
N ASP A 367 3.39 -7.29 6.79
CA ASP A 367 2.97 -8.69 6.86
C ASP A 367 2.88 -9.31 5.45
N PHE A 368 2.36 -8.55 4.46
CA PHE A 368 2.36 -8.98 3.07
C PHE A 368 3.79 -9.21 2.54
N ILE A 369 4.72 -8.26 2.77
CA ILE A 369 6.13 -8.41 2.38
C ILE A 369 6.72 -9.67 3.03
N TYR A 370 6.56 -9.83 4.33
CA TYR A 370 7.12 -10.96 5.06
C TYR A 370 6.59 -12.30 4.54
N GLN A 371 5.29 -12.42 4.30
CA GLN A 371 4.67 -13.64 3.81
C GLN A 371 5.14 -14.03 2.40
N ASN A 372 5.43 -13.04 1.54
CA ASN A 372 5.80 -13.30 0.15
C ASN A 372 7.31 -13.44 -0.06
N THR A 373 8.13 -12.84 0.80
CA THR A 373 9.59 -12.76 0.58
C THR A 373 10.44 -13.25 1.75
N GLY A 374 9.86 -13.41 2.94
CA GLY A 374 10.58 -13.68 4.19
C GLY A 374 11.33 -12.46 4.75
N VAL A 375 11.28 -11.31 4.07
CA VAL A 375 11.96 -10.07 4.50
C VAL A 375 11.18 -9.43 5.66
N LYS A 376 11.88 -9.07 6.73
CA LYS A 376 11.28 -8.46 7.92
C LYS A 376 11.49 -6.95 7.93
N GLY A 377 10.43 -6.21 8.22
CA GLY A 377 10.46 -4.79 8.50
C GLY A 377 10.24 -4.52 9.98
N GLU A 378 11.09 -3.68 10.59
CA GLU A 378 10.95 -3.23 11.97
C GLU A 378 10.80 -1.72 12.01
N LEU A 379 9.62 -1.25 12.49
CA LEU A 379 9.32 0.17 12.62
C LEU A 379 9.86 0.69 13.95
N LEU A 380 10.73 1.70 13.90
CA LEU A 380 11.23 2.42 15.05
C LEU A 380 10.38 3.70 15.34
N ALA A 381 10.51 4.23 16.55
CA ALA A 381 9.67 5.34 17.03
C ALA A 381 9.76 6.64 16.21
N ASN A 382 10.83 6.87 15.47
CA ASN A 382 11.10 8.09 14.69
C ASN A 382 10.74 7.95 13.19
N ARG A 383 9.74 7.12 12.83
CA ARG A 383 9.33 6.84 11.44
C ARG A 383 10.44 6.21 10.59
N LYS A 384 11.36 5.52 11.21
CA LYS A 384 12.43 4.78 10.56
C LYS A 384 12.04 3.31 10.45
N LEU A 385 12.08 2.77 9.24
CA LEU A 385 11.81 1.37 8.96
C LEU A 385 13.12 0.65 8.64
N ILE A 386 13.48 -0.33 9.48
CA ILE A 386 14.65 -1.18 9.26
C ILE A 386 14.21 -2.43 8.50
N ILE A 387 14.83 -2.68 7.36
CA ILE A 387 14.63 -3.88 6.55
C ILE A 387 15.77 -4.87 6.86
N LYS A 388 15.39 -6.11 7.26
CA LYS A 388 16.31 -7.17 7.72
C LYS A 388 16.22 -8.42 6.85
#